data_cbaa774573b0e4405fd983f6f4451658
#
_entry.id   cbaa774573b0e4405fd983f6f4451658
#
_cell.length_a   1.000
_cell.length_b   1.000
_cell.length_c   1.000
_cell.angle_alpha   90.00
_cell.angle_beta   90.00
_cell.angle_gamma   90.00
#
_symmetry.space_group_name_H-M   'P 1'
#
loop_
_entity.id
_entity.type
_entity.pdbx_description
1 polymer ?
#
loop_
_entity_poly.entity_id
_entity_poly.type
_entity_poly.pdbx_seq_one_letter_code
_entity_poly.pdbx_strand_id
1 'polypeptide(L)'
;MKKEKNTIIKESIDSLLDMFKTGKMPERIAFSIIRRRSGADDQPSDKWSIGNHLIMLANDTDDARGYKQWQSVGRQVKKGTQAFHILAPLTRKYTKKNSATGKEEDKIAILGFLPVPVFRHEDTNGEPLAAREVYKPEMFPPFWDVAEKMGIKTTYAPMTGKYLGRYSMNTNSIKLCAHDTIVYFHELAHAVHATFVDLAVLDIETAEVTAEFSACVMAEIQGIHGYEQQGLKYIEHYCKSTYDKPETAMHKIIGVLNDVEKIVSKVIDVSESDPNEEKPHLEAV
;
A
#
# COMPACT_ATOMS: atom_id res chain seq x y z
N MET A 1 12.56 -9.08 -31.94
CA MET A 1 12.15 -10.08 -30.94
C MET A 1 13.13 -10.22 -29.75
N LYS A 2 14.43 -10.51 -29.95
CA LYS A 2 15.42 -10.68 -28.87
C LYS A 2 15.69 -9.41 -28.05
N LYS A 3 15.69 -8.23 -28.70
CA LYS A 3 15.91 -6.92 -28.06
C LYS A 3 14.72 -6.51 -27.19
N GLU A 4 13.50 -6.76 -27.65
CA GLU A 4 12.26 -6.49 -26.93
C GLU A 4 12.11 -7.36 -25.66
N LYS A 5 12.42 -8.66 -25.76
CA LYS A 5 12.43 -9.59 -24.63
C LYS A 5 13.37 -9.13 -23.50
N ASN A 6 14.58 -8.73 -23.85
CA ASN A 6 15.56 -8.28 -22.87
C ASN A 6 15.14 -6.95 -22.21
N THR A 7 14.46 -6.07 -22.96
CA THR A 7 13.91 -4.82 -22.42
C THR A 7 12.83 -5.11 -21.39
N ILE A 8 11.88 -6.00 -21.69
CA ILE A 8 10.81 -6.38 -20.75
C ILE A 8 11.38 -6.98 -19.45
N ILE A 9 12.36 -7.88 -19.58
CA ILE A 9 13.02 -8.48 -18.41
C ILE A 9 13.71 -7.39 -17.57
N LYS A 10 14.38 -6.45 -18.22
CA LYS A 10 15.04 -5.32 -17.54
C LYS A 10 14.04 -4.44 -16.80
N GLU A 11 12.95 -4.05 -17.43
CA GLU A 11 11.89 -3.26 -16.81
C GLU A 11 11.30 -3.94 -15.56
N SER A 12 11.09 -5.26 -15.62
CA SER A 12 10.65 -6.05 -14.46
C SER A 12 11.68 -6.04 -13.32
N ILE A 13 12.97 -6.15 -13.64
CA ILE A 13 14.05 -6.07 -12.67
C ILE A 13 14.12 -4.67 -12.05
N ASP A 14 14.02 -3.63 -12.87
CA ASP A 14 14.06 -2.24 -12.41
C ASP A 14 12.91 -1.95 -11.43
N SER A 15 11.70 -2.47 -11.71
CA SER A 15 10.55 -2.36 -10.79
C SER A 15 10.79 -3.06 -9.44
N LEU A 16 11.40 -4.25 -9.45
CA LEU A 16 11.75 -4.96 -8.21
C LEU A 16 12.85 -4.23 -7.44
N LEU A 17 13.86 -3.69 -8.13
CA LEU A 17 14.92 -2.91 -7.50
C LEU A 17 14.39 -1.61 -6.87
N ASP A 18 13.41 -0.97 -7.49
CA ASP A 18 12.76 0.22 -6.93
C ASP A 18 12.04 -0.11 -5.60
N MET A 19 11.37 -1.26 -5.52
CA MET A 19 10.78 -1.73 -4.27
C MET A 19 11.82 -1.96 -3.18
N PHE A 20 13.02 -2.46 -3.52
CA PHE A 20 14.12 -2.60 -2.58
C PHE A 20 14.62 -1.25 -2.08
N LYS A 21 14.86 -0.30 -3.00
CA LYS A 21 15.36 1.04 -2.67
C LYS A 21 14.40 1.84 -1.81
N THR A 22 13.11 1.64 -2.00
CA THR A 22 12.05 2.34 -1.23
C THR A 22 11.70 1.64 0.08
N GLY A 23 12.37 0.52 0.43
CA GLY A 23 12.09 -0.23 1.66
C GLY A 23 10.76 -1.00 1.67
N LYS A 24 10.03 -1.01 0.57
CA LYS A 24 8.68 -1.60 0.47
C LYS A 24 8.67 -3.12 0.23
N MET A 25 9.82 -3.70 -0.04
CA MET A 25 9.94 -5.11 -0.41
C MET A 25 9.45 -6.08 0.68
N PRO A 26 9.86 -5.96 1.97
CA PRO A 26 9.44 -6.91 3.00
C PRO A 26 7.92 -6.97 3.17
N GLU A 27 7.27 -5.83 3.16
CA GLU A 27 5.83 -5.70 3.31
C GLU A 27 5.07 -6.32 2.14
N ARG A 28 5.51 -6.05 0.90
CA ARG A 28 4.93 -6.64 -0.30
C ARG A 28 5.08 -8.16 -0.34
N ILE A 29 6.20 -8.68 0.18
CA ILE A 29 6.42 -10.11 0.34
C ILE A 29 5.44 -10.69 1.37
N ALA A 30 5.32 -10.08 2.53
CA ALA A 30 4.40 -10.50 3.58
C ALA A 30 2.96 -10.54 3.07
N PHE A 31 2.52 -9.47 2.43
CA PHE A 31 1.21 -9.40 1.78
C PHE A 31 0.99 -10.55 0.78
N SER A 32 1.96 -10.80 -0.10
CA SER A 32 1.84 -11.87 -1.11
C SER A 32 1.78 -13.27 -0.49
N ILE A 33 2.49 -13.49 0.62
CA ILE A 33 2.46 -14.77 1.35
C ILE A 33 1.11 -14.98 2.03
N ILE A 34 0.62 -13.97 2.74
CA ILE A 34 -0.66 -14.01 3.46
C ILE A 34 -1.80 -14.22 2.46
N ARG A 35 -1.82 -13.46 1.38
CA ARG A 35 -2.82 -13.57 0.34
C ARG A 35 -2.95 -14.98 -0.24
N ARG A 36 -1.82 -15.65 -0.51
CA ARG A 36 -1.84 -17.03 -1.02
C ARG A 36 -2.36 -18.04 0.01
N ARG A 37 -2.23 -17.74 1.30
CA ARG A 37 -2.71 -18.59 2.39
C ARG A 37 -4.19 -18.40 2.71
N SER A 38 -4.77 -17.25 2.40
CA SER A 38 -6.19 -16.95 2.65
C SER A 38 -7.17 -17.66 1.70
N GLY A 39 -6.67 -18.52 0.82
CA GLY A 39 -7.35 -19.75 0.41
C GLY A 39 -8.42 -19.66 -0.66
N ALA A 40 -8.40 -18.74 -1.59
CA ALA A 40 -9.17 -18.91 -2.81
C ALA A 40 -8.22 -19.29 -3.96
N ASP A 41 -8.08 -20.58 -4.23
CA ASP A 41 -7.26 -21.17 -5.31
C ASP A 41 -7.76 -20.84 -6.74
N ASP A 42 -8.63 -19.87 -6.89
CA ASP A 42 -9.35 -19.59 -8.14
C ASP A 42 -8.65 -18.58 -9.06
N GLN A 43 -7.63 -17.88 -8.56
CA GLN A 43 -6.88 -16.94 -9.39
C GLN A 43 -5.58 -17.57 -9.91
N PRO A 44 -5.29 -17.43 -11.21
CA PRO A 44 -4.03 -17.93 -11.78
C PRO A 44 -2.78 -17.41 -11.07
N SER A 45 -2.84 -16.16 -10.56
CA SER A 45 -1.75 -15.53 -9.83
C SER A 45 -1.39 -16.25 -8.52
N ASP A 46 -2.31 -16.96 -7.87
CA ASP A 46 -2.05 -17.65 -6.61
C ASP A 46 -0.96 -18.75 -6.75
N LYS A 47 -0.79 -19.26 -7.97
CA LYS A 47 0.23 -20.24 -8.33
C LYS A 47 1.56 -19.63 -8.81
N TRP A 48 1.64 -18.30 -8.90
CA TRP A 48 2.85 -17.65 -9.37
C TRP A 48 3.94 -17.60 -8.29
N SER A 49 5.18 -17.45 -8.74
CA SER A 49 6.30 -17.19 -7.83
C SER A 49 6.12 -15.84 -7.14
N ILE A 50 6.78 -15.67 -5.99
CA ILE A 50 6.78 -14.40 -5.26
C ILE A 50 7.24 -13.24 -6.15
N GLY A 51 8.24 -13.45 -7.00
CA GLY A 51 8.72 -12.42 -7.95
C GLY A 51 7.63 -11.95 -8.91
N ASN A 52 6.81 -12.87 -9.43
CA ASN A 52 5.70 -12.52 -10.30
C ASN A 52 4.55 -11.81 -9.55
N HIS A 53 4.31 -12.17 -8.28
CA HIS A 53 3.41 -11.40 -7.42
C HIS A 53 3.89 -9.96 -7.22
N LEU A 54 5.18 -9.77 -6.97
CA LEU A 54 5.74 -8.43 -6.81
C LEU A 54 5.66 -7.62 -8.11
N ILE A 55 5.92 -8.25 -9.26
CA ILE A 55 5.73 -7.60 -10.58
C ILE A 55 4.26 -7.20 -10.77
N MET A 56 3.30 -8.06 -10.41
CA MET A 56 1.87 -7.76 -10.48
C MET A 56 1.51 -6.55 -9.60
N LEU A 57 1.97 -6.53 -8.36
CA LEU A 57 1.76 -5.40 -7.43
C LEU A 57 2.44 -4.12 -7.90
N ALA A 58 3.59 -4.21 -8.61
CA ALA A 58 4.26 -3.05 -9.20
C ALA A 58 3.48 -2.46 -10.38
N ASN A 59 2.62 -3.26 -11.01
CA ASN A 59 1.73 -2.84 -12.09
C ASN A 59 0.31 -2.48 -11.59
N ASP A 60 0.19 -2.15 -10.33
CA ASP A 60 -1.03 -1.60 -9.75
C ASP A 60 -2.27 -2.49 -9.93
N THR A 61 -2.11 -3.78 -9.67
CA THR A 61 -3.21 -4.72 -9.66
C THR A 61 -2.97 -5.87 -8.69
N ASP A 62 -4.04 -6.45 -8.23
CA ASP A 62 -4.04 -7.63 -7.37
C ASP A 62 -4.63 -8.86 -8.06
N ASP A 63 -5.21 -8.70 -9.25
CA ASP A 63 -5.65 -9.80 -10.11
C ASP A 63 -5.22 -9.53 -11.56
N ALA A 64 -4.33 -10.37 -12.04
CA ALA A 64 -3.86 -10.31 -13.41
C ALA A 64 -3.94 -11.69 -14.06
N ARG A 65 -4.46 -11.71 -15.28
CA ARG A 65 -4.68 -12.94 -16.03
C ARG A 65 -4.28 -12.77 -17.50
N GLY A 66 -3.96 -13.88 -18.14
CA GLY A 66 -3.83 -13.90 -19.60
C GLY A 66 -5.18 -13.60 -20.28
N TYR A 67 -5.13 -13.14 -21.54
CA TYR A 67 -6.32 -12.77 -22.31
C TYR A 67 -7.43 -13.85 -22.29
N LYS A 68 -7.06 -15.11 -22.55
CA LYS A 68 -8.02 -16.23 -22.53
C LYS A 68 -8.57 -16.55 -21.14
N GLN A 69 -7.75 -16.30 -20.10
CA GLN A 69 -8.19 -16.53 -18.72
C GLN A 69 -9.21 -15.47 -18.29
N TRP A 70 -9.11 -14.23 -18.79
CA TRP A 70 -10.16 -13.23 -18.60
C TRP A 70 -11.45 -13.64 -19.29
N GLN A 71 -11.38 -14.14 -20.51
CA GLN A 71 -12.55 -14.62 -21.23
C GLN A 71 -13.26 -15.80 -20.51
N SER A 72 -12.48 -16.70 -19.89
CA SER A 72 -13.05 -17.86 -19.17
C SER A 72 -13.84 -17.49 -17.91
N VAL A 73 -13.65 -16.27 -17.39
CA VAL A 73 -14.41 -15.75 -16.24
C VAL A 73 -15.39 -14.65 -16.64
N GLY A 74 -15.82 -14.64 -17.92
CA GLY A 74 -16.84 -13.71 -18.41
C GLY A 74 -16.36 -12.26 -18.56
N ARG A 75 -15.03 -12.02 -18.62
CA ARG A 75 -14.47 -10.68 -18.76
C ARG A 75 -13.67 -10.52 -20.04
N GLN A 76 -13.65 -9.29 -20.57
CA GLN A 76 -12.93 -8.94 -21.77
C GLN A 76 -11.95 -7.79 -21.50
N VAL A 77 -10.73 -7.95 -21.99
CA VAL A 77 -9.72 -6.88 -21.95
C VAL A 77 -10.18 -5.72 -22.86
N LYS A 78 -10.14 -4.51 -22.34
CA LYS A 78 -10.52 -3.29 -23.05
C LYS A 78 -9.65 -3.10 -24.30
N LYS A 79 -10.25 -2.63 -25.37
CA LYS A 79 -9.51 -2.37 -26.62
C LYS A 79 -8.42 -1.32 -26.42
N GLY A 80 -7.22 -1.59 -26.86
CA GLY A 80 -6.07 -0.68 -26.73
C GLY A 80 -5.27 -0.81 -25.44
N THR A 81 -5.69 -1.68 -24.51
CA THR A 81 -4.94 -1.96 -23.29
C THR A 81 -3.60 -2.61 -23.60
N GLN A 82 -2.54 -2.13 -22.97
CA GLN A 82 -1.22 -2.75 -23.01
C GLN A 82 -1.08 -3.80 -21.90
N ALA A 83 -0.56 -4.96 -22.29
CA ALA A 83 -0.21 -6.00 -21.32
C ALA A 83 1.05 -5.60 -20.56
N PHE A 84 1.12 -5.92 -19.26
CA PHE A 84 2.40 -6.07 -18.61
C PHE A 84 2.84 -7.55 -18.65
N HIS A 85 4.06 -7.84 -18.20
CA HIS A 85 4.62 -9.17 -18.36
C HIS A 85 5.08 -9.73 -17.01
N ILE A 86 4.70 -10.97 -16.76
CA ILE A 86 5.31 -11.81 -15.73
C ILE A 86 6.40 -12.68 -16.35
N LEU A 87 7.27 -13.24 -15.54
CA LEU A 87 8.44 -13.99 -15.97
C LEU A 87 8.25 -15.49 -15.71
N ALA A 88 8.03 -16.27 -16.76
CA ALA A 88 8.01 -17.73 -16.66
C ALA A 88 9.45 -18.28 -16.79
N PRO A 89 9.91 -19.16 -15.87
CA PRO A 89 11.26 -19.73 -15.98
C PRO A 89 11.35 -20.71 -17.14
N LEU A 90 12.38 -20.55 -17.95
CA LEU A 90 12.78 -21.54 -18.95
C LEU A 90 13.67 -22.58 -18.26
N THR A 91 13.15 -23.77 -18.06
CA THR A 91 13.83 -24.79 -17.26
C THR A 91 14.34 -25.96 -18.08
N ARG A 92 15.43 -26.59 -17.63
CA ARG A 92 15.94 -27.85 -18.16
C ARG A 92 16.15 -28.83 -17.02
N LYS A 93 15.59 -30.03 -17.14
CA LYS A 93 15.89 -31.13 -16.22
C LYS A 93 17.25 -31.73 -16.57
N TYR A 94 18.03 -32.05 -15.55
CA TYR A 94 19.28 -32.78 -15.65
C TYR A 94 19.50 -33.62 -14.41
N THR A 95 20.17 -34.76 -14.59
CA THR A 95 20.52 -35.69 -13.48
C THR A 95 21.92 -35.36 -12.96
N LYS A 96 22.07 -35.19 -11.66
CA LYS A 96 23.35 -34.98 -11.00
C LYS A 96 23.57 -36.03 -9.92
N LYS A 97 24.73 -36.65 -9.92
CA LYS A 97 25.11 -37.56 -8.85
C LYS A 97 25.43 -36.78 -7.57
N ASN A 98 24.73 -37.12 -6.48
CA ASN A 98 24.99 -36.53 -5.17
C ASN A 98 26.31 -37.03 -4.65
N SER A 99 27.25 -36.14 -4.39
CA SER A 99 28.62 -36.50 -3.93
C SER A 99 28.68 -37.15 -2.54
N ALA A 100 27.67 -36.91 -1.70
CA ALA A 100 27.62 -37.45 -0.35
C ALA A 100 26.94 -38.83 -0.29
N THR A 101 25.93 -39.08 -1.13
CA THR A 101 25.13 -40.31 -1.09
C THR A 101 25.39 -41.26 -2.26
N GLY A 102 26.11 -40.81 -3.29
CA GLY A 102 26.35 -41.55 -4.53
C GLY A 102 25.12 -41.79 -5.41
N LYS A 103 23.94 -41.34 -5.00
CA LYS A 103 22.67 -41.50 -5.73
C LYS A 103 22.49 -40.42 -6.80
N GLU A 104 21.81 -40.80 -7.88
CA GLU A 104 21.40 -39.86 -8.92
C GLU A 104 20.18 -39.09 -8.44
N GLU A 105 20.22 -37.76 -8.56
CA GLU A 105 19.13 -36.84 -8.22
C GLU A 105 18.77 -36.03 -9.45
N ASP A 106 17.46 -35.97 -9.77
CA ASP A 106 16.96 -35.10 -10.81
C ASP A 106 16.96 -33.65 -10.32
N LYS A 107 17.61 -32.79 -11.05
CA LYS A 107 17.67 -31.34 -10.78
C LYS A 107 17.11 -30.54 -11.94
N ILE A 108 16.65 -29.34 -11.61
CA ILE A 108 16.12 -28.38 -12.58
C ILE A 108 17.06 -27.18 -12.64
N ALA A 109 17.58 -26.90 -13.82
CA ALA A 109 18.32 -25.66 -14.09
C ALA A 109 17.41 -24.63 -14.74
N ILE A 110 17.50 -23.39 -14.27
CA ILE A 110 16.84 -22.23 -14.93
C ILE A 110 17.82 -21.70 -15.98
N LEU A 111 17.44 -21.77 -17.24
CA LEU A 111 18.23 -21.30 -18.38
C LEU A 111 17.96 -19.85 -18.75
N GLY A 112 16.90 -19.27 -18.20
CA GLY A 112 16.45 -17.91 -18.48
C GLY A 112 14.98 -17.72 -18.16
N PHE A 113 14.40 -16.63 -18.66
CA PHE A 113 13.00 -16.29 -18.45
C PHE A 113 12.31 -15.97 -19.77
N LEU A 114 11.02 -16.30 -19.82
CA LEU A 114 10.11 -15.95 -20.91
C LEU A 114 9.11 -14.93 -20.39
N PRO A 115 8.99 -13.73 -20.98
CA PRO A 115 7.93 -12.80 -20.63
C PRO A 115 6.59 -13.34 -21.10
N VAL A 116 5.63 -13.40 -20.18
CA VAL A 116 4.25 -13.84 -20.43
C VAL A 116 3.32 -12.65 -20.26
N PRO A 117 2.59 -12.24 -21.30
CA PRO A 117 1.71 -11.09 -21.22
C PRO A 117 0.47 -11.40 -20.36
N VAL A 118 0.17 -10.50 -19.45
CA VAL A 118 -1.02 -10.54 -18.60
C VAL A 118 -1.64 -9.14 -18.54
N PHE A 119 -2.92 -9.08 -18.22
CA PHE A 119 -3.72 -7.86 -18.15
C PHE A 119 -4.30 -7.71 -16.77
N ARG A 120 -4.39 -6.49 -16.29
CA ARG A 120 -4.96 -6.14 -14.99
C ARG A 120 -6.47 -6.30 -15.00
N HIS A 121 -7.06 -6.59 -13.84
CA HIS A 121 -8.51 -6.59 -13.65
C HIS A 121 -9.14 -5.25 -14.03
N GLU A 122 -8.51 -4.15 -13.65
CA GLU A 122 -8.96 -2.77 -13.88
C GLU A 122 -9.06 -2.43 -15.37
N ASP A 123 -8.33 -3.16 -16.20
CA ASP A 123 -8.31 -3.00 -17.65
C ASP A 123 -9.28 -3.94 -18.37
N THR A 124 -10.23 -4.54 -17.65
CA THR A 124 -11.24 -5.43 -18.21
C THR A 124 -12.65 -4.92 -17.96
N ASN A 125 -13.58 -5.35 -18.81
CA ASN A 125 -15.02 -5.20 -18.63
C ASN A 125 -15.68 -6.59 -18.60
N GLY A 126 -16.78 -6.73 -17.89
CA GLY A 126 -17.55 -7.98 -17.83
C GLY A 126 -18.17 -8.19 -16.45
N GLU A 127 -18.55 -9.42 -16.18
CA GLU A 127 -19.19 -9.81 -14.91
C GLU A 127 -18.33 -9.46 -13.69
N PRO A 128 -18.96 -9.07 -12.58
CA PRO A 128 -18.25 -8.91 -11.31
C PRO A 128 -17.59 -10.24 -10.93
N LEU A 129 -16.33 -10.16 -10.50
CA LEU A 129 -15.67 -11.31 -9.91
C LEU A 129 -16.17 -11.51 -8.48
N ALA A 130 -16.14 -12.75 -8.00
CA ALA A 130 -16.40 -13.04 -6.60
C ALA A 130 -15.48 -12.16 -5.72
N ALA A 131 -16.11 -11.48 -4.76
CA ALA A 131 -15.33 -10.69 -3.81
C ALA A 131 -14.44 -11.64 -3.01
N ARG A 132 -13.15 -11.39 -2.98
CA ARG A 132 -12.27 -12.07 -2.02
C ARG A 132 -12.62 -11.62 -0.61
N GLU A 133 -12.52 -12.53 0.34
CA GLU A 133 -12.55 -12.14 1.73
C GLU A 133 -11.48 -11.08 1.97
N VAL A 134 -11.92 -9.93 2.46
CA VAL A 134 -11.01 -8.87 2.86
C VAL A 134 -10.23 -9.40 4.07
N TYR A 135 -8.91 -9.45 3.95
CA TYR A 135 -8.07 -9.79 5.09
C TYR A 135 -8.36 -8.80 6.22
N LYS A 136 -8.84 -9.33 7.34
CA LYS A 136 -8.99 -8.58 8.57
C LYS A 136 -7.82 -8.94 9.47
N PRO A 137 -7.02 -7.98 9.93
CA PRO A 137 -5.98 -8.27 10.91
C PRO A 137 -6.62 -8.82 12.19
N GLU A 138 -5.94 -9.72 12.87
CA GLU A 138 -6.36 -10.22 14.18
C GLU A 138 -6.34 -9.12 15.25
N MET A 139 -5.51 -8.10 15.05
CA MET A 139 -5.45 -6.90 15.89
C MET A 139 -5.54 -5.66 15.02
N PHE A 140 -6.40 -4.73 15.40
CA PHE A 140 -6.46 -3.41 14.80
C PHE A 140 -5.41 -2.49 15.42
N PRO A 141 -4.87 -1.51 14.66
CA PRO A 141 -4.01 -0.49 15.24
C PRO A 141 -4.75 0.33 16.29
N PRO A 142 -4.05 0.94 17.26
CA PRO A 142 -4.66 1.89 18.17
C PRO A 142 -5.45 2.97 17.42
N PHE A 143 -6.46 3.56 18.05
CA PHE A 143 -7.35 4.56 17.46
C PHE A 143 -8.19 4.07 16.26
N TRP A 144 -8.31 2.76 16.06
CA TRP A 144 -9.18 2.24 15.00
C TRP A 144 -10.65 2.66 15.18
N ASP A 145 -11.12 2.66 16.40
CA ASP A 145 -12.45 3.11 16.79
C ASP A 145 -12.69 4.59 16.49
N VAL A 146 -11.65 5.41 16.48
CA VAL A 146 -11.74 6.82 16.10
C VAL A 146 -12.24 6.98 14.66
N ALA A 147 -11.70 6.19 13.73
CA ALA A 147 -12.17 6.20 12.35
C ALA A 147 -13.65 5.81 12.27
N GLU A 148 -14.07 4.78 12.98
CA GLU A 148 -15.47 4.34 13.04
C GLU A 148 -16.39 5.42 13.63
N LYS A 149 -16.02 6.00 14.78
CA LYS A 149 -16.76 7.09 15.43
C LYS A 149 -16.88 8.35 14.55
N MET A 150 -15.89 8.59 13.71
CA MET A 150 -15.90 9.70 12.75
C MET A 150 -16.59 9.36 11.42
N GLY A 151 -17.14 8.16 11.26
CA GLY A 151 -17.78 7.70 10.04
C GLY A 151 -16.80 7.50 8.87
N ILE A 152 -15.52 7.27 9.17
CA ILE A 152 -14.49 7.01 8.19
C ILE A 152 -14.44 5.51 7.92
N LYS A 153 -14.77 5.11 6.69
CA LYS A 153 -14.73 3.71 6.30
C LYS A 153 -13.28 3.26 6.11
N THR A 154 -12.77 2.47 7.05
CA THR A 154 -11.41 1.91 6.95
C THR A 154 -11.45 0.47 6.44
N THR A 155 -10.61 0.15 5.45
CA THR A 155 -10.53 -1.18 4.86
C THR A 155 -9.10 -1.56 4.57
N TYR A 156 -8.78 -2.86 4.80
CA TYR A 156 -7.57 -3.46 4.28
C TYR A 156 -7.86 -4.03 2.89
N ALA A 157 -7.13 -3.55 1.91
CA ALA A 157 -7.24 -4.03 0.54
C ALA A 157 -5.87 -3.97 -0.13
N PRO A 158 -5.61 -4.85 -1.10
CA PRO A 158 -4.47 -4.67 -1.97
C PRO A 158 -4.54 -3.29 -2.59
N MET A 159 -3.53 -2.48 -2.36
CA MET A 159 -3.43 -1.19 -3.01
C MET A 159 -2.43 -1.26 -4.14
N THR A 160 -2.81 -0.61 -5.19
CA THR A 160 -2.09 -0.46 -6.41
C THR A 160 -1.27 0.82 -6.32
N GLY A 161 0.03 0.74 -6.63
CA GLY A 161 0.92 1.89 -6.66
C GLY A 161 1.94 1.99 -5.53
N LYS A 162 2.49 3.19 -5.39
CA LYS A 162 3.59 3.49 -4.47
C LYS A 162 3.15 3.66 -3.01
N TYR A 163 1.86 3.67 -2.75
CA TYR A 163 1.28 4.01 -1.45
C TYR A 163 0.97 2.76 -0.63
N LEU A 164 1.21 2.84 0.66
CA LEU A 164 0.91 1.78 1.64
C LEU A 164 -0.46 1.99 2.29
N GLY A 165 -0.93 3.22 2.28
CA GLY A 165 -2.23 3.69 2.70
C GLY A 165 -2.72 4.79 1.78
N ARG A 166 -4.01 5.12 1.86
CA ARG A 166 -4.60 6.27 1.21
C ARG A 166 -5.90 6.68 1.87
N TYR A 167 -5.98 7.94 2.28
CA TYR A 167 -7.25 8.59 2.60
C TYR A 167 -7.88 9.17 1.32
N SER A 168 -9.19 9.05 1.20
CA SER A 168 -9.99 9.64 0.12
C SER A 168 -11.07 10.56 0.69
N MET A 169 -10.93 11.86 0.47
CA MET A 169 -11.93 12.84 0.87
C MET A 169 -13.30 12.59 0.22
N ASN A 170 -13.31 12.22 -1.06
CA ASN A 170 -14.56 12.03 -1.82
C ASN A 170 -15.45 10.91 -1.25
N THR A 171 -14.84 9.91 -0.65
CA THR A 171 -15.56 8.74 -0.13
C THR A 171 -15.45 8.63 1.39
N ASN A 172 -14.81 9.58 2.05
CA ASN A 172 -14.46 9.58 3.48
C ASN A 172 -13.97 8.18 3.91
N SER A 173 -12.92 7.71 3.25
CA SER A 173 -12.45 6.34 3.47
C SER A 173 -10.94 6.24 3.50
N ILE A 174 -10.45 5.36 4.36
CA ILE A 174 -9.05 4.95 4.45
C ILE A 174 -8.92 3.55 3.86
N LYS A 175 -8.01 3.38 2.92
CA LYS A 175 -7.60 2.07 2.41
C LYS A 175 -6.16 1.81 2.83
N LEU A 176 -5.90 0.64 3.39
CA LEU A 176 -4.58 0.20 3.83
C LEU A 176 -4.19 -1.07 3.08
N CYS A 177 -2.95 -1.16 2.63
CA CYS A 177 -2.38 -2.42 2.12
C CYS A 177 -1.31 -2.97 3.06
N ALA A 178 -1.12 -2.34 4.20
CA ALA A 178 -0.11 -2.65 5.20
C ALA A 178 -0.73 -2.74 6.59
N HIS A 179 -0.12 -3.57 7.43
CA HIS A 179 -0.41 -3.63 8.87
C HIS A 179 0.51 -2.71 9.68
N ASP A 180 1.12 -1.74 9.03
CA ASP A 180 1.96 -0.75 9.69
C ASP A 180 1.08 0.31 10.35
N THR A 181 1.16 0.38 11.68
CA THR A 181 0.39 1.33 12.49
C THR A 181 0.68 2.77 12.10
N ILE A 182 1.92 3.10 11.72
CA ILE A 182 2.29 4.46 11.33
C ILE A 182 1.60 4.86 10.02
N VAL A 183 1.44 3.93 9.08
CA VAL A 183 0.69 4.17 7.84
C VAL A 183 -0.77 4.47 8.16
N TYR A 184 -1.38 3.71 9.06
CA TYR A 184 -2.74 3.99 9.49
C TYR A 184 -2.86 5.37 10.17
N PHE A 185 -1.94 5.71 11.07
CA PHE A 185 -1.94 7.01 11.73
C PHE A 185 -1.76 8.17 10.75
N HIS A 186 -0.93 7.99 9.73
CA HIS A 186 -0.75 8.98 8.67
C HIS A 186 -2.06 9.24 7.91
N GLU A 187 -2.76 8.18 7.50
CA GLU A 187 -4.03 8.32 6.79
C GLU A 187 -5.15 8.84 7.70
N LEU A 188 -5.16 8.44 8.97
CA LEU A 188 -6.08 8.97 9.97
C LEU A 188 -5.84 10.48 10.18
N ALA A 189 -4.59 10.91 10.23
CA ALA A 189 -4.24 12.33 10.35
C ALA A 189 -4.79 13.14 9.17
N HIS A 190 -4.65 12.66 7.93
CA HIS A 190 -5.29 13.32 6.78
C HIS A 190 -6.81 13.40 6.92
N ALA A 191 -7.45 12.32 7.35
CA ALA A 191 -8.90 12.29 7.53
C ALA A 191 -9.38 13.28 8.60
N VAL A 192 -8.66 13.35 9.72
CA VAL A 192 -8.97 14.31 10.81
C VAL A 192 -8.67 15.75 10.37
N HIS A 193 -7.54 15.97 9.69
CA HIS A 193 -7.16 17.28 9.16
C HIS A 193 -8.22 17.84 8.20
N ALA A 194 -8.76 16.99 7.32
CA ALA A 194 -9.84 17.36 6.39
C ALA A 194 -11.12 17.84 7.08
N THR A 195 -11.30 17.61 8.39
CA THR A 195 -12.48 18.09 9.11
C THR A 195 -12.44 19.57 9.47
N PHE A 196 -11.28 20.21 9.38
CA PHE A 196 -11.13 21.64 9.71
C PHE A 196 -10.22 22.42 8.74
N VAL A 197 -9.60 21.74 7.77
CA VAL A 197 -8.84 22.36 6.68
C VAL A 197 -9.29 21.77 5.36
N ASP A 198 -9.46 22.59 4.34
CA ASP A 198 -9.69 22.10 2.97
C ASP A 198 -8.35 21.63 2.37
N LEU A 199 -8.13 20.33 2.40
CA LEU A 199 -6.90 19.72 1.87
C LEU A 199 -6.75 19.92 0.35
N ALA A 200 -7.81 20.27 -0.38
CA ALA A 200 -7.71 20.51 -1.81
C ALA A 200 -7.00 21.85 -2.14
N VAL A 201 -6.99 22.79 -1.20
CA VAL A 201 -6.31 24.09 -1.35
C VAL A 201 -4.99 24.18 -0.58
N LEU A 202 -4.73 23.23 0.33
CA LEU A 202 -3.47 23.16 1.03
C LEU A 202 -2.38 22.63 0.10
N ASP A 203 -1.16 23.18 0.18
CA ASP A 203 -0.05 22.60 -0.57
C ASP A 203 0.26 21.18 -0.08
N ILE A 204 0.54 20.29 -1.03
CA ILE A 204 0.72 18.85 -0.78
C ILE A 204 1.84 18.62 0.25
N GLU A 205 2.93 19.38 0.15
CA GLU A 205 4.08 19.24 1.05
C GLU A 205 3.70 19.54 2.51
N THR A 206 2.94 20.59 2.75
CA THR A 206 2.41 20.92 4.09
C THR A 206 1.44 19.86 4.59
N ALA A 207 0.55 19.35 3.73
CA ALA A 207 -0.39 18.30 4.10
C ALA A 207 0.33 17.01 4.53
N GLU A 208 1.33 16.56 3.74
CA GLU A 208 2.11 15.36 4.02
C GLU A 208 2.95 15.49 5.30
N VAL A 209 3.63 16.64 5.48
CA VAL A 209 4.42 16.88 6.70
C VAL A 209 3.53 16.90 7.95
N THR A 210 2.36 17.53 7.87
CA THR A 210 1.40 17.57 8.98
C THR A 210 0.91 16.15 9.32
N ALA A 211 0.58 15.35 8.33
CA ALA A 211 0.12 13.98 8.53
C ALA A 211 1.22 13.08 9.12
N GLU A 212 2.44 13.14 8.55
CA GLU A 212 3.57 12.35 9.03
C GLU A 212 3.94 12.70 10.48
N PHE A 213 3.98 14.00 10.80
CA PHE A 213 4.31 14.43 12.14
C PHE A 213 3.21 14.04 13.15
N SER A 214 1.93 14.18 12.76
CA SER A 214 0.81 13.71 13.58
C SER A 214 0.89 12.20 13.84
N ALA A 215 1.25 11.41 12.81
CA ALA A 215 1.43 9.98 12.95
C ALA A 215 2.54 9.62 13.92
N CYS A 216 3.69 10.29 13.87
CA CYS A 216 4.79 10.10 14.81
C CYS A 216 4.37 10.45 16.24
N VAL A 217 3.64 11.55 16.46
CA VAL A 217 3.14 11.94 17.77
C VAL A 217 2.13 10.94 18.32
N MET A 218 1.21 10.46 17.47
CA MET A 218 0.27 9.40 17.87
C MET A 218 0.97 8.10 18.24
N ALA A 219 2.04 7.73 17.51
CA ALA A 219 2.86 6.57 17.82
C ALA A 219 3.52 6.70 19.20
N GLU A 220 4.15 7.84 19.49
CA GLU A 220 4.75 8.12 20.81
C GLU A 220 3.73 8.04 21.95
N ILE A 221 2.52 8.61 21.77
CA ILE A 221 1.43 8.53 22.75
C ILE A 221 1.04 7.08 23.04
N GLN A 222 1.09 6.22 22.03
CA GLN A 222 0.78 4.80 22.16
C GLN A 222 1.99 3.93 22.58
N GLY A 223 3.14 4.54 22.88
CA GLY A 223 4.37 3.83 23.25
C GLY A 223 4.98 3.01 22.09
N ILE A 224 4.68 3.38 20.87
CA ILE A 224 5.23 2.77 19.64
C ILE A 224 6.41 3.61 19.19
N HIS A 225 7.62 3.06 19.38
CA HIS A 225 8.88 3.76 19.09
C HIS A 225 9.55 3.26 17.82
N GLY A 226 10.51 4.03 17.29
CA GLY A 226 11.35 3.67 16.13
C GLY A 226 10.99 4.38 14.84
N TYR A 227 9.96 5.22 14.86
CA TYR A 227 9.52 6.01 13.69
C TYR A 227 10.05 7.44 13.68
N GLU A 228 10.71 7.90 14.74
CA GLU A 228 11.16 9.27 14.94
C GLU A 228 12.13 9.73 13.83
N GLN A 229 12.98 8.81 13.37
CA GLN A 229 13.93 9.11 12.29
C GLN A 229 13.27 9.27 10.91
N GLN A 230 12.13 8.67 10.69
CA GLN A 230 11.39 8.83 9.43
C GLN A 230 10.71 10.20 9.39
N GLY A 231 10.04 10.59 10.46
CA GLY A 231 9.45 11.92 10.61
C GLY A 231 10.49 13.03 10.49
N LEU A 232 11.66 12.88 11.14
CA LEU A 232 12.77 13.85 11.05
C LEU A 232 13.26 14.05 9.62
N LYS A 233 13.44 12.98 8.84
CA LYS A 233 13.87 13.10 7.44
C LYS A 233 12.85 13.84 6.57
N TYR A 234 11.56 13.63 6.83
CA TYR A 234 10.50 14.36 6.15
C TYR A 234 10.52 15.84 6.49
N ILE A 235 10.63 16.18 7.79
CA ILE A 235 10.74 17.55 8.28
C ILE A 235 12.00 18.22 7.76
N GLU A 236 13.15 17.53 7.74
CA GLU A 236 14.38 18.06 7.18
C GLU A 236 14.27 18.35 5.67
N HIS A 237 13.61 17.47 4.93
CA HIS A 237 13.39 17.69 3.49
C HIS A 237 12.52 18.93 3.26
N TYR A 238 11.44 19.04 4.02
CA TYR A 238 10.52 20.18 4.02
C TYR A 238 11.21 21.49 4.44
N CYS A 239 12.00 21.46 5.50
CA CYS A 239 12.76 22.64 5.93
C CYS A 239 13.83 23.07 4.93
N LYS A 240 14.51 22.14 4.25
CA LYS A 240 15.54 22.48 3.24
C LYS A 240 14.99 23.31 2.09
N SER A 241 13.76 23.10 1.67
CA SER A 241 13.12 23.89 0.61
C SER A 241 12.76 25.32 1.07
N THR A 242 12.78 25.59 2.38
CA THR A 242 12.35 26.86 3.01
C THR A 242 13.45 27.66 3.67
N TYR A 243 14.71 27.14 3.74
CA TYR A 243 15.83 27.76 4.47
C TYR A 243 16.29 29.12 3.95
N ASP A 244 15.93 29.50 2.73
CA ASP A 244 16.32 30.80 2.16
C ASP A 244 15.65 32.02 2.85
N LYS A 245 14.61 31.79 3.67
CA LYS A 245 13.87 32.80 4.43
C LYS A 245 13.49 32.29 5.82
N PRO A 246 14.30 32.44 6.87
CA PRO A 246 14.07 31.87 8.20
C PRO A 246 12.71 32.23 8.82
N GLU A 247 12.22 33.46 8.63
CA GLU A 247 10.92 33.88 9.16
C GLU A 247 9.76 33.14 8.48
N THR A 248 9.82 32.94 7.17
CA THR A 248 8.81 32.19 6.42
C THR A 248 8.82 30.71 6.83
N ALA A 249 10.00 30.13 7.03
CA ALA A 249 10.14 28.76 7.54
C ALA A 249 9.53 28.63 8.94
N MET A 250 9.78 29.57 9.83
CA MET A 250 9.22 29.55 11.19
C MET A 250 7.68 29.64 11.17
N HIS A 251 7.09 30.50 10.34
CA HIS A 251 5.63 30.57 10.21
C HIS A 251 5.01 29.26 9.71
N LYS A 252 5.63 28.60 8.74
CA LYS A 252 5.18 27.29 8.24
C LYS A 252 5.29 26.23 9.33
N ILE A 253 6.40 26.16 10.03
CA ILE A 253 6.61 25.20 11.14
C ILE A 253 5.55 25.41 12.22
N ILE A 254 5.29 26.65 12.64
CA ILE A 254 4.24 26.94 13.64
C ILE A 254 2.87 26.54 13.12
N GLY A 255 2.57 26.79 11.84
CA GLY A 255 1.33 26.35 11.22
C GLY A 255 1.14 24.84 11.30
N VAL A 256 2.15 24.07 10.89
CA VAL A 256 2.14 22.60 10.96
C VAL A 256 1.97 22.14 12.41
N LEU A 257 2.70 22.71 13.39
CA LEU A 257 2.59 22.34 14.80
C LEU A 257 1.19 22.57 15.37
N ASN A 258 0.55 23.68 15.01
CA ASN A 258 -0.81 24.00 15.44
C ASN A 258 -1.82 22.98 14.86
N ASP A 259 -1.65 22.56 13.62
CA ASP A 259 -2.54 21.59 13.00
C ASP A 259 -2.29 20.19 13.54
N VAL A 260 -1.03 19.80 13.80
CA VAL A 260 -0.69 18.56 14.50
C VAL A 260 -1.36 18.50 15.89
N GLU A 261 -1.27 19.58 16.68
CA GLU A 261 -1.94 19.66 17.99
C GLU A 261 -3.45 19.42 17.88
N LYS A 262 -4.12 20.11 16.93
CA LYS A 262 -5.56 19.94 16.71
C LYS A 262 -5.93 18.52 16.26
N ILE A 263 -5.13 17.93 15.35
CA ILE A 263 -5.36 16.58 14.85
C ILE A 263 -5.26 15.59 15.99
N VAL A 264 -4.14 15.61 16.71
CA VAL A 264 -3.87 14.64 17.79
C VAL A 264 -4.86 14.81 18.94
N SER A 265 -5.15 16.05 19.36
CA SER A 265 -6.16 16.31 20.40
C SER A 265 -7.52 15.77 19.99
N LYS A 266 -7.95 16.01 18.74
CA LYS A 266 -9.22 15.49 18.25
C LYS A 266 -9.27 13.96 18.19
N VAL A 267 -8.17 13.31 17.83
CA VAL A 267 -8.08 11.84 17.87
C VAL A 267 -8.27 11.32 19.29
N ILE A 268 -7.61 11.94 20.29
CA ILE A 268 -7.74 11.57 21.69
C ILE A 268 -9.17 11.81 22.17
N ASP A 269 -9.72 13.00 21.96
CA ASP A 269 -11.08 13.36 22.38
C ASP A 269 -12.13 12.38 21.84
N VAL A 270 -12.01 12.01 20.56
CA VAL A 270 -12.91 11.04 19.92
C VAL A 270 -12.67 9.63 20.48
N SER A 271 -11.42 9.26 20.74
CA SER A 271 -11.09 7.96 21.35
C SER A 271 -11.72 7.81 22.74
N GLU A 272 -11.66 8.86 23.54
CA GLU A 272 -12.17 8.88 24.92
C GLU A 272 -13.69 9.10 25.01
N SER A 273 -14.35 9.54 23.94
CA SER A 273 -15.79 9.74 23.93
C SER A 273 -16.55 8.41 24.03
N ASP A 274 -17.45 8.30 25.01
CA ASP A 274 -18.35 7.16 25.14
C ASP A 274 -19.41 7.21 24.02
N PRO A 275 -19.61 6.13 23.24
CA PRO A 275 -20.64 6.08 22.20
C PRO A 275 -22.07 6.22 22.77
N ASN A 276 -22.27 6.11 24.09
CA ASN A 276 -23.55 6.26 24.78
C ASN A 276 -23.76 7.61 25.48
N GLU A 277 -22.80 8.53 25.43
CA GLU A 277 -23.05 9.91 25.90
C GLU A 277 -23.89 10.67 24.89
N GLU A 278 -25.20 10.81 25.14
CA GLU A 278 -26.04 11.79 24.49
C GLU A 278 -25.41 13.18 24.69
N LYS A 279 -25.06 13.84 23.58
CA LYS A 279 -24.57 15.21 23.60
C LYS A 279 -25.62 16.07 24.33
N PRO A 280 -25.26 16.79 25.41
CA PRO A 280 -26.20 17.68 26.05
C PRO A 280 -26.67 18.68 24.99
N HIS A 281 -28.00 18.74 24.80
CA HIS A 281 -28.63 19.79 24.02
C HIS A 281 -28.24 21.13 24.63
N LEU A 282 -27.34 21.85 23.99
CA LEU A 282 -27.14 23.27 24.25
C LEU A 282 -28.40 24.00 23.76
N GLU A 283 -29.35 24.19 24.70
CA GLU A 283 -30.40 25.17 24.49
C GLU A 283 -29.75 26.55 24.38
N ALA A 284 -29.92 27.17 23.21
CA ALA A 284 -29.51 28.53 22.98
C ALA A 284 -30.33 29.43 23.92
N VAL A 285 -29.65 30.17 24.80
CA VAL A 285 -30.17 31.30 25.56
C VAL A 285 -29.89 32.60 24.76
#